data_6447fcd0dacfbdaa3276b6c2a95692ee
#
_entry.id   6447fcd0dacfbdaa3276b6c2a95692ee
#
_cell.length_a   1.000
_cell.length_b   1.000
_cell.length_c   1.000
_cell.angle_alpha   90.00
_cell.angle_beta   90.00
_cell.angle_gamma   90.00
#
_symmetry.space_group_name_H-M   'P 1'
#
loop_
_entity.id
_entity.type
_entity.pdbx_description
1 polymer ?
#
loop_
_entity_poly.entity_id
_entity_poly.type
_entity_poly.pdbx_seq_one_letter_code
_entity_poly.pdbx_strand_id
1 'polypeptide(L)'
;MSNIPADLRYAKSHEWIRPAGDGTAVVGITDYAQSALGDITFVQLPKVGATFAVGATFGVVESVKAASDLYAPAAFTVLETNTALDAAPEALNKEPYDAAWMLKVRLTGELPADLLDAAAYAQQLG
;
A
#
# COMPACT_ATOMS: atom_id res chain seq x y z
N MET A 1 8.46 15.94 -7.19
CA MET A 1 9.27 14.86 -6.60
C MET A 1 8.46 14.11 -5.56
N SER A 2 8.49 12.78 -5.60
CA SER A 2 7.70 11.98 -4.67
C SER A 2 8.32 11.95 -3.29
N ASN A 3 7.48 11.93 -2.26
CA ASN A 3 7.91 11.70 -0.89
C ASN A 3 8.15 10.20 -0.69
N ILE A 4 9.31 9.84 -0.13
CA ILE A 4 9.72 8.45 0.08
C ILE A 4 10.22 8.30 1.53
N PRO A 5 9.31 8.02 2.49
CA PRO A 5 9.71 7.87 3.89
C PRO A 5 10.76 6.77 4.09
N ALA A 6 11.74 7.05 4.95
CA ALA A 6 12.89 6.17 5.16
C ALA A 6 12.57 4.97 6.05
N ASP A 7 11.47 5.01 6.81
CA ASP A 7 11.10 3.97 7.76
C ASP A 7 10.20 2.88 7.16
N LEU A 8 9.95 2.94 5.85
CA LEU A 8 9.10 1.99 5.15
C LEU A 8 9.90 1.04 4.27
N ARG A 9 9.23 -0.01 3.83
CA ARG A 9 9.72 -0.84 2.73
C ARG A 9 8.74 -0.72 1.57
N TYR A 10 9.23 -0.97 0.36
CA TYR A 10 8.48 -0.70 -0.87
C TYR A 10 8.51 -1.89 -1.80
N ALA A 11 7.35 -2.20 -2.38
CA ALA A 11 7.27 -3.17 -3.46
C ALA A 11 7.52 -2.45 -4.79
N LYS A 12 8.00 -3.19 -5.78
CA LYS A 12 8.24 -2.63 -7.13
C LYS A 12 6.97 -2.12 -7.78
N SER A 13 5.82 -2.63 -7.37
CA SER A 13 4.50 -2.23 -7.85
C SER A 13 3.92 -1.03 -7.10
N HIS A 14 4.73 -0.39 -6.23
CA HIS A 14 4.40 0.89 -5.55
C HIS A 14 3.44 0.76 -4.38
N GLU A 15 3.38 -0.39 -3.72
CA GLU A 15 2.78 -0.49 -2.39
C GLU A 15 3.89 -0.30 -1.35
N TRP A 16 3.52 0.30 -0.21
CA TRP A 16 4.45 0.40 0.91
C TRP A 16 3.97 -0.47 2.07
N ILE A 17 4.92 -0.87 2.92
CA ILE A 17 4.61 -1.61 4.13
C ILE A 17 5.45 -1.05 5.29
N ARG A 18 4.81 -0.84 6.43
CA ARG A 18 5.46 -0.36 7.66
C ARG A 18 5.35 -1.45 8.72
N PRO A 19 6.40 -2.28 8.90
CA PRO A 19 6.38 -3.29 9.95
C PRO A 19 6.42 -2.63 11.33
N ALA A 20 5.61 -3.16 12.26
CA ALA A 20 5.53 -2.61 13.62
C ALA A 20 6.53 -3.29 14.58
N GLY A 21 7.16 -4.38 14.16
CA GLY A 21 8.11 -5.11 15.00
C GLY A 21 7.50 -6.19 15.87
N ASP A 22 6.17 -6.31 15.88
CA ASP A 22 5.43 -7.29 16.69
C ASP A 22 4.70 -8.32 15.83
N GLY A 23 5.07 -8.44 14.55
CA GLY A 23 4.39 -9.33 13.60
C GLY A 23 3.25 -8.69 12.87
N THR A 24 2.92 -7.42 13.16
CA THR A 24 1.91 -6.67 12.43
C THR A 24 2.57 -5.62 11.55
N ALA A 25 1.78 -5.07 10.61
CA ALA A 25 2.26 -4.04 9.70
C ALA A 25 1.10 -3.21 9.18
N VAL A 26 1.41 -2.07 8.59
CA VAL A 26 0.45 -1.21 7.90
C VAL A 26 0.84 -1.17 6.43
N VAL A 27 -0.14 -1.21 5.54
CA VAL A 27 0.08 -1.27 4.08
C VAL A 27 -0.70 -0.14 3.41
N GLY A 28 -0.12 0.43 2.37
CA GLY A 28 -0.78 1.44 1.55
C GLY A 28 -0.08 1.58 0.20
N ILE A 29 -0.41 2.63 -0.54
CA ILE A 29 0.27 2.95 -1.81
C ILE A 29 1.16 4.17 -1.63
N THR A 30 2.20 4.24 -2.47
CA THR A 30 3.20 5.31 -2.36
C THR A 30 2.70 6.62 -2.96
N ASP A 31 3.38 7.70 -2.64
CA ASP A 31 3.13 9.01 -3.24
C ASP A 31 3.30 8.96 -4.76
N TYR A 32 4.29 8.22 -5.24
CA TYR A 32 4.46 8.03 -6.69
C TYR A 32 3.23 7.37 -7.32
N ALA A 33 2.69 6.34 -6.65
CA ALA A 33 1.52 5.62 -7.17
C ALA A 33 0.31 6.55 -7.30
N GLN A 34 0.01 7.34 -6.28
CA GLN A 34 -1.12 8.25 -6.34
C GLN A 34 -0.91 9.34 -7.39
N SER A 35 0.33 9.82 -7.55
CA SER A 35 0.65 10.83 -8.54
C SER A 35 0.48 10.30 -9.96
N ALA A 36 0.93 9.06 -10.20
CA ALA A 36 0.79 8.42 -11.50
C ALA A 36 -0.67 8.15 -11.87
N LEU A 37 -1.50 7.81 -10.86
CA LEU A 37 -2.92 7.55 -11.08
C LEU A 37 -3.74 8.83 -11.27
N GLY A 38 -3.31 9.94 -10.67
CA GLY A 38 -4.10 11.17 -10.65
C GLY A 38 -5.19 11.10 -9.58
N ASP A 39 -6.26 11.86 -9.77
CA ASP A 39 -7.32 11.95 -8.76
C ASP A 39 -7.98 10.60 -8.51
N ILE A 40 -7.88 10.12 -7.29
CA ILE A 40 -8.44 8.84 -6.87
C ILE A 40 -9.94 9.01 -6.62
N THR A 41 -10.75 8.15 -7.25
CA THR A 41 -12.21 8.23 -7.19
C THR A 41 -12.84 7.07 -6.46
N PHE A 42 -12.13 5.94 -6.31
CA PHE A 42 -12.67 4.76 -5.66
C PHE A 42 -11.55 3.84 -5.18
N VAL A 43 -11.76 3.23 -4.02
CA VAL A 43 -10.82 2.24 -3.45
C VAL A 43 -11.62 1.02 -3.05
N GLN A 44 -11.22 -0.16 -3.54
CA GLN A 44 -11.82 -1.42 -3.12
C GLN A 44 -10.82 -2.14 -2.21
N LEU A 45 -11.21 -2.36 -0.96
CA LEU A 45 -10.39 -3.03 0.05
C LEU A 45 -10.92 -4.43 0.31
N PRO A 46 -10.05 -5.36 0.76
CA PRO A 46 -10.50 -6.72 1.12
C PRO A 46 -11.26 -6.71 2.44
N LYS A 47 -11.81 -7.86 2.79
CA LYS A 47 -12.50 -8.04 4.08
C LYS A 47 -11.49 -8.35 5.18
N VAL A 48 -11.81 -7.93 6.41
CA VAL A 48 -11.06 -8.34 7.59
C VAL A 48 -11.06 -9.87 7.67
N GLY A 49 -9.91 -10.45 7.96
CA GLY A 49 -9.73 -11.90 8.02
C GLY A 49 -9.27 -12.53 6.72
N ALA A 50 -9.29 -11.79 5.60
CA ALA A 50 -8.80 -12.31 4.34
C ALA A 50 -7.28 -12.50 4.39
N THR A 51 -6.79 -13.55 3.74
CA THR A 51 -5.36 -13.90 3.70
C THR A 51 -4.84 -13.80 2.28
N PHE A 52 -3.63 -13.25 2.13
CA PHE A 52 -3.01 -13.06 0.82
C PHE A 52 -1.56 -13.55 0.85
N ALA A 53 -1.15 -14.18 -0.25
CA ALA A 53 0.25 -14.50 -0.49
C ALA A 53 0.96 -13.28 -1.09
N VAL A 54 2.29 -13.28 -1.05
CA VAL A 54 3.09 -12.24 -1.69
C VAL A 54 2.70 -12.14 -3.17
N GLY A 55 2.43 -10.92 -3.63
CA GLY A 55 2.07 -10.65 -5.02
C GLY A 55 0.63 -10.91 -5.38
N ALA A 56 -0.19 -11.42 -4.45
CA ALA A 56 -1.62 -11.60 -4.70
C ALA A 56 -2.32 -10.24 -4.74
N THR A 57 -3.35 -10.13 -5.57
CA THR A 57 -4.13 -8.90 -5.66
C THR A 57 -5.04 -8.79 -4.43
N PHE A 58 -4.85 -7.74 -3.62
CA PHE A 58 -5.67 -7.56 -2.42
C PHE A 58 -6.75 -6.49 -2.59
N GLY A 59 -6.69 -5.70 -3.63
CA GLY A 59 -7.66 -4.64 -3.83
C GLY A 59 -7.45 -3.93 -5.15
N VAL A 60 -8.21 -2.86 -5.34
CA VAL A 60 -8.17 -2.04 -6.57
C VAL A 60 -8.30 -0.57 -6.18
N VAL A 61 -7.55 0.28 -6.87
CA VAL A 61 -7.71 1.74 -6.80
C VAL A 61 -8.15 2.23 -8.16
N GLU A 62 -9.23 3.00 -8.20
CA GLU A 62 -9.68 3.63 -9.43
C GLU A 62 -9.47 5.14 -9.38
N SER A 63 -9.08 5.69 -10.51
CA SER A 63 -8.86 7.11 -10.67
C SER A 63 -9.59 7.61 -11.91
N VAL A 64 -9.53 8.92 -12.15
CA VAL A 64 -10.12 9.52 -13.36
C VAL A 64 -9.49 9.00 -14.64
N LYS A 65 -8.28 8.40 -14.57
CA LYS A 65 -7.56 7.90 -15.74
C LYS A 65 -7.68 6.39 -15.92
N ALA A 66 -7.67 5.62 -14.83
CA ALA A 66 -7.47 4.17 -14.92
C ALA A 66 -7.88 3.46 -13.64
N ALA A 67 -7.96 2.13 -13.71
CA ALA A 67 -8.06 1.26 -12.54
C ALA A 67 -6.76 0.48 -12.40
N SER A 68 -6.29 0.29 -11.18
CA SER A 68 -5.04 -0.38 -10.89
C SER A 68 -5.22 -1.42 -9.81
N ASP A 69 -4.74 -2.64 -10.05
CA ASP A 69 -4.71 -3.69 -9.04
C ASP A 69 -3.64 -3.37 -7.99
N LEU A 70 -3.93 -3.75 -6.75
CA LEU A 70 -3.00 -3.61 -5.63
C LEU A 70 -2.48 -4.99 -5.24
N TYR A 71 -1.17 -5.13 -5.16
CA TYR A 71 -0.51 -6.40 -4.90
C TYR A 71 0.06 -6.44 -3.49
N ALA A 72 -0.09 -7.59 -2.82
CA ALA A 72 0.39 -7.75 -1.46
C ALA A 72 1.92 -7.70 -1.42
N PRO A 73 2.50 -6.74 -0.69
CA PRO A 73 3.97 -6.64 -0.60
C PRO A 73 4.60 -7.72 0.29
N ALA A 74 3.77 -8.43 1.05
CA ALA A 74 4.18 -9.53 1.91
C ALA A 74 3.00 -10.48 2.07
N ALA A 75 3.23 -11.67 2.64
CA ALA A 75 2.14 -12.57 2.96
C ALA A 75 1.49 -12.11 4.29
N PHE A 76 0.17 -11.98 4.32
CA PHE A 76 -0.50 -11.46 5.51
C PHE A 76 -1.97 -11.84 5.59
N THR A 77 -2.51 -11.66 6.81
CA THR A 77 -3.96 -11.69 7.08
C THR A 77 -4.42 -10.28 7.44
N VAL A 78 -5.53 -9.84 6.89
CA VAL A 78 -6.06 -8.50 7.13
C VAL A 78 -6.68 -8.42 8.51
N LEU A 79 -6.20 -7.50 9.35
CA LEU A 79 -6.73 -7.24 10.69
C LEU A 79 -7.74 -6.09 10.69
N GLU A 80 -7.48 -5.07 9.87
CA GLU A 80 -8.31 -3.87 9.84
C GLU A 80 -8.18 -3.21 8.48
N THR A 81 -9.27 -2.61 8.00
CA THR A 81 -9.26 -1.82 6.77
C THR A 81 -9.63 -0.37 7.09
N ASN A 82 -9.08 0.57 6.32
CA ASN A 82 -9.38 2.00 6.52
C ASN A 82 -10.66 2.36 5.78
N THR A 83 -11.79 2.20 6.46
CA THR A 83 -13.11 2.45 5.86
C THR A 83 -13.36 3.92 5.56
N ALA A 84 -12.56 4.84 6.12
CA ALA A 84 -12.66 6.25 5.77
C ALA A 84 -12.36 6.50 4.29
N LEU A 85 -11.61 5.61 3.63
CA LEU A 85 -11.33 5.72 2.20
C LEU A 85 -12.56 5.47 1.33
N ASP A 86 -13.59 4.80 1.85
CA ASP A 86 -14.84 4.60 1.11
C ASP A 86 -15.55 5.94 0.87
N ALA A 87 -15.53 6.82 1.88
CA ALA A 87 -16.18 8.14 1.79
C ALA A 87 -15.25 9.20 1.21
N ALA A 88 -13.94 9.04 1.37
CA ALA A 88 -12.95 10.03 0.98
C ALA A 88 -11.73 9.38 0.31
N PRO A 89 -11.89 8.74 -0.86
CA PRO A 89 -10.77 8.10 -1.55
C PRO A 89 -9.66 9.07 -1.94
N GLU A 90 -9.98 10.35 -2.10
CA GLU A 90 -9.01 11.41 -2.40
C GLU A 90 -7.99 11.65 -1.29
N ALA A 91 -8.20 11.09 -0.10
CA ALA A 91 -7.18 11.13 0.95
C ALA A 91 -5.88 10.47 0.50
N LEU A 92 -5.95 9.47 -0.40
CA LEU A 92 -4.77 8.84 -0.98
C LEU A 92 -3.90 9.83 -1.76
N ASN A 93 -4.51 10.85 -2.36
CA ASN A 93 -3.78 11.88 -3.09
C ASN A 93 -3.07 12.85 -2.16
N LYS A 94 -3.54 13.00 -0.93
CA LYS A 94 -3.05 13.99 0.02
C LYS A 94 -2.08 13.40 1.04
N GLU A 95 -2.42 12.24 1.61
CA GLU A 95 -1.67 11.66 2.71
C GLU A 95 -1.53 10.14 2.57
N PRO A 96 -0.85 9.67 1.50
CA PRO A 96 -0.78 8.23 1.22
C PRO A 96 -0.05 7.42 2.30
N TYR A 97 0.78 8.07 3.14
CA TYR A 97 1.56 7.37 4.16
C TYR A 97 0.97 7.45 5.57
N ASP A 98 0.03 8.35 5.80
CA ASP A 98 -0.53 8.61 7.13
C ASP A 98 -2.02 8.33 7.18
N ALA A 99 -2.86 9.37 6.99
CA ALA A 99 -4.30 9.25 7.14
C ALA A 99 -4.91 8.27 6.13
N ALA A 100 -4.29 8.06 4.99
CA ALA A 100 -4.79 7.19 3.94
C ALA A 100 -4.15 5.80 3.93
N TRP A 101 -3.70 5.30 5.08
CA TRP A 101 -3.30 3.89 5.18
C TRP A 101 -4.46 3.00 4.72
N MET A 102 -4.15 1.88 4.09
CA MET A 102 -5.20 1.02 3.52
C MET A 102 -5.54 -0.16 4.42
N LEU A 103 -4.54 -0.89 4.87
CA LEU A 103 -4.73 -2.10 5.67
C LEU A 103 -3.82 -2.11 6.89
N LYS A 104 -4.33 -2.68 7.99
CA LYS A 104 -3.50 -3.17 9.09
C LYS A 104 -3.54 -4.68 9.01
N VAL A 105 -2.37 -5.32 9.05
CA VAL A 105 -2.24 -6.74 8.75
C VAL A 105 -1.38 -7.45 9.79
N ARG A 106 -1.59 -8.78 9.90
CA ARG A 106 -0.68 -9.68 10.61
C ARG A 106 0.14 -10.39 9.55
N LEU A 107 1.46 -10.31 9.67
CA LEU A 107 2.35 -11.01 8.76
C LEU A 107 2.27 -12.52 9.02
N THR A 108 2.12 -13.30 7.95
CA THR A 108 2.04 -14.77 8.04
C THR A 108 3.35 -15.43 7.64
N GLY A 109 4.35 -14.63 7.31
CA GLY A 109 5.69 -15.08 6.96
C GLY A 109 6.68 -13.93 7.10
N GLU A 110 7.91 -14.16 6.72
CA GLU A 110 8.93 -13.11 6.73
C GLU A 110 8.67 -12.11 5.61
N LEU A 111 9.16 -10.89 5.78
CA LEU A 111 9.12 -9.90 4.72
C LEU A 111 9.98 -10.39 3.55
N PRO A 112 9.49 -10.26 2.29
CA PRO A 112 10.30 -10.63 1.14
C PRO A 112 11.64 -9.88 1.12
N ALA A 113 12.70 -10.59 0.78
CA ALA A 113 14.05 -10.02 0.73
C ALA A 113 14.21 -9.01 -0.40
N ASP A 114 13.34 -9.07 -1.40
CA ASP A 114 13.38 -8.16 -2.56
C ASP A 114 12.58 -6.87 -2.37
N LEU A 115 12.01 -6.64 -1.19
CA LEU A 115 11.43 -5.34 -0.88
C LEU A 115 12.51 -4.27 -0.85
N LEU A 116 12.17 -3.10 -1.37
CA LEU A 116 13.12 -2.00 -1.50
C LEU A 116 13.09 -1.12 -0.27
N ASP A 117 14.26 -0.62 0.14
CA ASP A 117 14.30 0.49 1.09
C ASP A 117 14.06 1.80 0.33
N ALA A 118 14.02 2.92 1.06
CA ALA A 118 13.74 4.21 0.44
C ALA A 118 14.75 4.57 -0.65
N ALA A 119 16.03 4.30 -0.43
CA ALA A 119 17.06 4.64 -1.40
C ALA A 119 16.93 3.82 -2.68
N ALA A 120 16.70 2.50 -2.54
CA ALA A 120 16.53 1.62 -3.70
C ALA A 120 15.26 1.95 -4.47
N TYR A 121 14.19 2.28 -3.76
CA TYR A 121 12.93 2.66 -4.38
C TYR A 121 13.08 3.97 -5.16
N ALA A 122 13.78 4.96 -4.58
CA ALA A 122 14.05 6.22 -5.26
C ALA A 122 14.83 6.01 -6.57
N GLN A 123 15.79 5.08 -6.57
CA GLN A 123 16.52 4.73 -7.78
C GLN A 123 15.62 4.10 -8.84
N GLN A 124 14.66 3.27 -8.44
CA GLN A 124 13.69 2.67 -9.36
C GLN A 124 12.85 3.74 -10.05
N LEU A 125 12.50 4.79 -9.33
CA LEU A 125 11.67 5.87 -9.88
C LEU A 125 12.45 6.78 -10.83
N GLY A 126 13.75 6.71 -10.77
CA GLY A 126 14.62 7.51 -11.61
C GLY A 126 14.99 8.81 -10.99
#